data_9f5781ceb8756b858b01d115cc21240f
#
_entry.id   9f5781ceb8756b858b01d115cc21240f
#
_cell.length_a   1.000
_cell.length_b   1.000
_cell.length_c   1.000
_cell.angle_alpha   90.00
_cell.angle_beta   90.00
_cell.angle_gamma   90.00
#
_symmetry.space_group_name_H-M   'P 1'
#
loop_
_entity.id
_entity.type
_entity.pdbx_description
1 polymer ?
#
loop_
_entity_poly.entity_id
_entity_poly.type
_entity_poly.pdbx_seq_one_letter_code
_entity_poly.pdbx_strand_id
1 'polypeptide(L)'
;MAVLSKPVAVPKSGFSPIPVIDMSDPESKHALVKACEDFGFFKVINHGVSAELVSVLEHETVEFFSLPKSEKTQVAGYPFGYGNSKIGWNGDVGWVEYLLMNASLDSGSGPLFPSLLKSPGTFRNALEEYTTSVRKMTCDVLEMITDGLGIKPMNTISKLVSDQNTDSILRLNHYPPCPLIDKKTNGGENVIGFGEHTDPQIISVLRSNNTSGLQINLTDGSWIAVPPDHSSFFFNVGDSLQVMTNGRFRSVRHRVLANRDKSRVSMIYFAGPSLTQRIAPLTCLMDNEDEMLYEEFTWSEYRNSAYNSRLSDNRLQQFERKTTNNNTLFD
;
A
#
# COMPACT_ATOMS: atom_id res chain seq x y z
N MET A 1 13.58 5.43 19.71
CA MET A 1 13.83 6.85 19.34
C MET A 1 12.84 7.22 18.26
N ALA A 2 12.21 8.39 18.33
CA ALA A 2 11.37 8.90 17.24
C ALA A 2 12.27 9.34 16.07
N VAL A 3 11.94 8.92 14.86
CA VAL A 3 12.66 9.39 13.66
C VAL A 3 12.06 10.72 13.23
N LEU A 4 12.90 11.73 13.06
CA LEU A 4 12.50 13.09 12.70
C LEU A 4 12.69 13.32 11.20
N SER A 5 11.78 14.05 10.55
CA SER A 5 11.89 14.42 9.13
C SER A 5 11.83 15.94 8.94
N LYS A 6 12.40 16.43 7.83
CA LYS A 6 12.33 17.85 7.45
C LYS A 6 10.88 18.29 7.20
N PRO A 7 10.55 19.58 7.45
CA PRO A 7 9.25 20.16 7.16
C PRO A 7 8.91 20.04 5.67
N VAL A 8 7.64 19.79 5.36
CA VAL A 8 7.12 19.70 3.99
C VAL A 8 6.25 20.91 3.68
N ALA A 9 6.42 21.48 2.50
CA ALA A 9 5.58 22.57 2.03
C ALA A 9 4.13 22.10 1.88
N VAL A 10 3.19 22.79 2.51
CA VAL A 10 1.77 22.61 2.27
C VAL A 10 1.44 23.35 0.97
N PRO A 11 0.81 22.70 -0.02
CA PRO A 11 0.39 23.39 -1.25
C PRO A 11 -0.55 24.55 -0.90
N LYS A 12 -0.26 25.75 -1.41
CA LYS A 12 -1.04 26.99 -1.15
C LYS A 12 -2.37 27.06 -1.90
N SER A 13 -2.71 26.09 -2.74
CA SER A 13 -3.95 26.07 -3.52
C SER A 13 -4.89 24.95 -3.03
N GLY A 14 -6.19 25.26 -2.89
CA GLY A 14 -7.23 24.33 -2.44
C GLY A 14 -7.57 23.20 -3.45
N PHE A 15 -6.71 22.93 -4.41
CA PHE A 15 -6.82 21.82 -5.34
C PHE A 15 -5.92 20.67 -4.84
N SER A 16 -6.53 19.53 -4.52
CA SER A 16 -5.77 18.29 -4.33
C SER A 16 -5.28 17.84 -5.70
N PRO A 17 -3.95 17.68 -5.92
CA PRO A 17 -3.43 17.19 -7.18
C PRO A 17 -3.69 15.68 -7.37
N ILE A 18 -4.29 15.00 -6.38
CA ILE A 18 -4.54 13.56 -6.41
C ILE A 18 -5.65 13.27 -7.44
N PRO A 19 -5.36 12.46 -8.47
CA PRO A 19 -6.38 12.03 -9.43
C PRO A 19 -7.54 11.30 -8.76
N VAL A 20 -8.75 11.54 -9.25
CA VAL A 20 -9.98 10.89 -8.77
C VAL A 20 -10.54 10.04 -9.89
N ILE A 21 -10.76 8.77 -9.61
CA ILE A 21 -11.29 7.77 -10.53
C ILE A 21 -12.69 7.37 -10.04
N ASP A 22 -13.67 7.58 -10.90
CA ASP A 22 -15.05 7.16 -10.67
C ASP A 22 -15.28 5.76 -11.27
N MET A 23 -15.50 4.75 -10.41
CA MET A 23 -15.73 3.38 -10.89
C MET A 23 -17.10 3.18 -11.55
N SER A 24 -18.01 4.13 -11.42
CA SER A 24 -19.30 4.08 -12.12
C SER A 24 -19.21 4.55 -13.58
N ASP A 25 -18.11 5.21 -13.97
CA ASP A 25 -17.87 5.70 -15.31
C ASP A 25 -16.90 4.79 -16.07
N PRO A 26 -17.36 4.04 -17.12
CA PRO A 26 -16.50 3.16 -17.89
C PRO A 26 -15.36 3.89 -18.63
N GLU A 27 -15.49 5.18 -18.91
CA GLU A 27 -14.44 5.98 -19.57
C GLU A 27 -13.32 6.40 -18.63
N SER A 28 -13.52 6.24 -17.31
CA SER A 28 -12.50 6.49 -16.29
C SER A 28 -11.22 5.67 -16.45
N LYS A 29 -11.22 4.58 -17.24
CA LYS A 29 -10.04 3.76 -17.53
C LYS A 29 -8.86 4.56 -18.12
N HIS A 30 -9.11 5.54 -18.98
CA HIS A 30 -8.06 6.37 -19.55
C HIS A 30 -7.45 7.33 -18.52
N ALA A 31 -8.29 7.92 -17.66
CA ALA A 31 -7.85 8.73 -16.53
C ALA A 31 -7.08 7.89 -15.50
N LEU A 32 -7.49 6.63 -15.29
CA LEU A 32 -6.84 5.68 -14.40
C LEU A 32 -5.42 5.33 -14.88
N VAL A 33 -5.25 4.99 -16.19
CA VAL A 33 -3.93 4.73 -16.77
C VAL A 33 -3.03 5.95 -16.60
N LYS A 34 -3.53 7.14 -16.94
CA LYS A 34 -2.77 8.39 -16.78
C LYS A 34 -2.40 8.67 -15.33
N ALA A 35 -3.27 8.37 -14.37
CA ALA A 35 -2.98 8.51 -12.94
C ALA A 35 -1.86 7.56 -12.48
N CYS A 36 -1.83 6.32 -13.01
CA CYS A 36 -0.74 5.38 -12.76
C CYS A 36 0.60 5.84 -13.35
N GLU A 37 0.58 6.47 -14.55
CA GLU A 37 1.78 7.01 -15.20
C GLU A 37 2.33 8.24 -14.48
N ASP A 38 1.48 9.23 -14.23
CA ASP A 38 1.90 10.54 -13.73
C ASP A 38 2.21 10.51 -12.22
N PHE A 39 1.42 9.76 -11.44
CA PHE A 39 1.48 9.78 -9.98
C PHE A 39 1.82 8.43 -9.35
N GLY A 40 1.41 7.32 -9.96
CA GLY A 40 1.42 6.01 -9.32
C GLY A 40 0.49 5.93 -8.09
N PHE A 41 -0.41 6.92 -7.96
CA PHE A 41 -1.31 7.10 -6.83
C PHE A 41 -2.60 7.77 -7.26
N PHE A 42 -3.74 7.26 -6.82
CA PHE A 42 -5.04 7.84 -7.14
C PHE A 42 -6.09 7.53 -6.09
N LYS A 43 -7.16 8.30 -6.10
CA LYS A 43 -8.34 8.13 -5.26
C LYS A 43 -9.47 7.51 -6.07
N VAL A 44 -10.20 6.57 -5.47
CA VAL A 44 -11.34 5.88 -6.09
C VAL A 44 -12.62 6.23 -5.36
N ILE A 45 -13.65 6.58 -6.11
CA ILE A 45 -15.01 6.84 -5.64
C ILE A 45 -16.01 5.91 -6.34
N ASN A 46 -17.24 5.82 -5.82
CA ASN A 46 -18.31 4.94 -6.34
C ASN A 46 -17.86 3.45 -6.43
N HIS A 47 -17.06 3.04 -5.48
CA HIS A 47 -16.32 1.77 -5.42
C HIS A 47 -17.15 0.57 -4.98
N GLY A 48 -18.40 0.75 -4.56
CA GLY A 48 -19.32 -0.34 -4.19
C GLY A 48 -19.05 -1.04 -2.86
N VAL A 49 -17.98 -0.71 -2.12
CA VAL A 49 -17.74 -1.25 -0.77
C VAL A 49 -18.67 -0.55 0.22
N SER A 50 -19.38 -1.34 1.04
CA SER A 50 -20.36 -0.80 2.01
C SER A 50 -19.70 0.14 3.04
N ALA A 51 -20.25 1.35 3.18
CA ALA A 51 -19.81 2.31 4.18
C ALA A 51 -20.05 1.79 5.61
N GLU A 52 -21.14 1.02 5.82
CA GLU A 52 -21.44 0.38 7.09
C GLU A 52 -20.39 -0.66 7.46
N LEU A 53 -20.02 -1.56 6.54
CA LEU A 53 -18.96 -2.55 6.73
C LEU A 53 -17.63 -1.89 7.11
N VAL A 54 -17.28 -0.83 6.39
CA VAL A 54 -16.08 -0.04 6.66
C VAL A 54 -16.12 0.57 8.07
N SER A 55 -17.26 1.13 8.47
CA SER A 55 -17.44 1.72 9.80
C SER A 55 -17.36 0.68 10.92
N VAL A 56 -17.95 -0.49 10.73
CA VAL A 56 -17.85 -1.60 11.68
C VAL A 56 -16.39 -2.04 11.85
N LEU A 57 -15.66 -2.25 10.74
CA LEU A 57 -14.26 -2.66 10.83
C LEU A 57 -13.38 -1.57 11.47
N GLU A 58 -13.63 -0.29 11.17
CA GLU A 58 -12.90 0.81 11.82
C GLU A 58 -13.14 0.82 13.33
N HIS A 59 -14.39 0.67 13.76
CA HIS A 59 -14.75 0.59 15.18
C HIS A 59 -14.04 -0.57 15.88
N GLU A 60 -14.16 -1.79 15.34
CA GLU A 60 -13.52 -2.98 15.92
C GLU A 60 -11.99 -2.86 15.94
N THR A 61 -11.41 -2.21 14.94
CA THR A 61 -9.97 -1.92 14.89
C THR A 61 -9.56 -0.97 16.03
N VAL A 62 -10.33 0.07 16.29
CA VAL A 62 -10.09 1.00 17.42
C VAL A 62 -10.24 0.28 18.76
N GLU A 63 -11.26 -0.56 18.93
CA GLU A 63 -11.46 -1.36 20.15
C GLU A 63 -10.26 -2.31 20.38
N PHE A 64 -9.78 -2.99 19.32
CA PHE A 64 -8.59 -3.84 19.41
C PHE A 64 -7.35 -3.06 19.87
N PHE A 65 -7.05 -1.91 19.23
CA PHE A 65 -5.86 -1.13 19.60
C PHE A 65 -5.99 -0.45 20.97
N SER A 66 -7.18 -0.30 21.50
CA SER A 66 -7.45 0.21 22.86
C SER A 66 -7.17 -0.81 23.95
N LEU A 67 -7.01 -2.10 23.62
CA LEU A 67 -6.68 -3.14 24.58
C LEU A 67 -5.30 -2.91 25.23
N PRO A 68 -5.08 -3.39 26.45
CA PRO A 68 -3.75 -3.42 27.06
C PRO A 68 -2.72 -4.12 26.16
N LYS A 69 -1.47 -3.66 26.20
CA LYS A 69 -0.40 -4.24 25.37
C LYS A 69 -0.23 -5.76 25.62
N SER A 70 -0.39 -6.21 26.86
CA SER A 70 -0.33 -7.64 27.22
C SER A 70 -1.36 -8.48 26.46
N GLU A 71 -2.55 -7.95 26.23
CA GLU A 71 -3.60 -8.61 25.46
C GLU A 71 -3.31 -8.60 23.96
N LYS A 72 -2.92 -7.45 23.41
CA LYS A 72 -2.56 -7.34 21.99
C LYS A 72 -1.41 -8.25 21.59
N THR A 73 -0.43 -8.42 22.46
CA THR A 73 0.73 -9.30 22.20
C THR A 73 0.39 -10.79 22.20
N GLN A 74 -0.80 -11.19 22.68
CA GLN A 74 -1.27 -12.58 22.56
C GLN A 74 -1.67 -12.94 21.12
N VAL A 75 -1.98 -11.93 20.30
CA VAL A 75 -2.19 -12.11 18.85
C VAL A 75 -0.82 -12.23 18.18
N ALA A 76 -0.09 -13.26 18.55
CA ALA A 76 1.24 -13.51 18.03
C ALA A 76 1.15 -14.52 16.88
N GLY A 77 1.95 -14.30 15.87
CA GLY A 77 2.18 -15.21 14.77
C GLY A 77 3.28 -14.62 13.89
N TYR A 78 4.11 -15.49 13.32
CA TYR A 78 5.14 -15.05 12.41
C TYR A 78 4.79 -15.53 10.99
N PRO A 79 4.83 -14.68 9.97
CA PRO A 79 5.12 -13.24 9.97
C PRO A 79 3.92 -12.36 10.37
N PHE A 80 2.77 -12.94 10.68
CA PHE A 80 1.52 -12.26 10.98
C PHE A 80 1.34 -11.99 12.48
N GLY A 81 0.37 -11.14 12.81
CA GLY A 81 0.01 -10.80 14.19
C GLY A 81 0.25 -9.33 14.54
N TYR A 82 0.25 -9.04 15.84
CA TYR A 82 0.44 -7.70 16.37
C TYR A 82 1.91 -7.30 16.42
N GLY A 83 2.21 -6.07 15.97
CA GLY A 83 3.52 -5.45 16.06
C GLY A 83 3.43 -4.01 16.56
N ASN A 84 4.55 -3.53 17.12
CA ASN A 84 4.64 -2.20 17.69
C ASN A 84 6.02 -1.60 17.43
N SER A 85 6.07 -0.39 16.90
CA SER A 85 7.25 0.44 16.63
C SER A 85 8.28 -0.14 15.66
N LYS A 86 8.45 -1.43 15.57
CA LYS A 86 9.35 -2.09 14.61
C LYS A 86 8.62 -2.32 13.30
N ILE A 87 9.23 -1.83 12.22
CA ILE A 87 8.70 -1.97 10.86
C ILE A 87 9.69 -2.85 10.10
N GLY A 88 9.38 -4.15 10.00
CA GLY A 88 10.29 -5.09 9.34
C GLY A 88 11.48 -5.54 10.19
N TRP A 89 12.48 -6.20 9.56
CA TRP A 89 13.57 -6.94 10.21
C TRP A 89 14.87 -6.14 10.31
N ASN A 90 15.01 -5.12 9.50
CA ASN A 90 16.24 -4.37 9.24
C ASN A 90 16.44 -3.17 10.18
N GLY A 91 15.64 -3.06 11.24
CA GLY A 91 15.77 -2.01 12.25
C GLY A 91 14.99 -0.74 11.96
N ASP A 92 14.16 -0.71 10.91
CA ASP A 92 13.25 0.42 10.69
C ASP A 92 12.25 0.54 11.82
N VAL A 93 12.06 1.76 12.31
CA VAL A 93 11.16 2.09 13.41
C VAL A 93 10.20 3.22 13.05
N GLY A 94 9.01 3.19 13.64
CA GLY A 94 8.01 4.22 13.45
C GLY A 94 7.13 4.41 14.68
N TRP A 95 6.36 5.51 14.69
CA TRP A 95 5.35 5.79 15.71
C TRP A 95 4.04 5.12 15.31
N VAL A 96 4.01 3.78 15.38
CA VAL A 96 2.90 2.95 14.88
C VAL A 96 2.80 1.65 15.65
N GLU A 97 1.60 1.18 15.85
CA GLU A 97 1.30 -0.22 16.14
C GLU A 97 0.43 -0.78 15.01
N TYR A 98 0.49 -2.08 14.78
CA TYR A 98 -0.23 -2.69 13.67
C TYR A 98 -0.67 -4.13 13.97
N LEU A 99 -1.66 -4.58 13.22
CA LEU A 99 -2.07 -5.98 13.10
C LEU A 99 -1.92 -6.39 11.63
N LEU A 100 -1.09 -7.40 11.39
CA LEU A 100 -0.80 -7.94 10.05
C LEU A 100 -1.44 -9.32 9.92
N MET A 101 -2.18 -9.54 8.83
CA MET A 101 -2.95 -10.76 8.60
C MET A 101 -2.81 -11.24 7.16
N ASN A 102 -2.84 -12.55 6.95
CA ASN A 102 -3.04 -13.10 5.62
C ASN A 102 -4.44 -12.73 5.13
N ALA A 103 -4.56 -12.24 3.91
CA ALA A 103 -5.84 -11.90 3.29
C ALA A 103 -6.55 -13.11 2.65
N SER A 104 -5.86 -14.25 2.51
CA SER A 104 -6.49 -15.55 2.22
C SER A 104 -7.10 -16.08 3.51
N LEU A 105 -8.30 -15.61 3.83
CA LEU A 105 -9.02 -16.04 5.03
C LEU A 105 -9.69 -17.39 4.76
N ASP A 106 -8.89 -18.46 4.80
CA ASP A 106 -9.46 -19.79 4.95
C ASP A 106 -10.17 -19.86 6.31
N SER A 107 -11.46 -20.22 6.26
CA SER A 107 -12.32 -20.37 7.43
C SER A 107 -11.69 -21.32 8.46
N GLY A 108 -10.90 -20.81 9.38
CA GLY A 108 -10.25 -21.56 10.46
C GLY A 108 -8.82 -21.13 10.80
N SER A 109 -8.11 -20.42 9.92
CA SER A 109 -6.71 -20.01 10.14
C SER A 109 -6.52 -18.53 10.52
N GLY A 110 -7.61 -17.82 10.78
CA GLY A 110 -7.55 -16.41 11.21
C GLY A 110 -6.92 -16.24 12.59
N PRO A 111 -6.42 -15.04 12.94
CA PRO A 111 -5.82 -14.78 14.24
C PRO A 111 -6.80 -15.08 15.39
N LEU A 112 -6.29 -15.69 16.45
CA LEU A 112 -7.05 -15.81 17.70
C LEU A 112 -7.07 -14.43 18.34
N PHE A 113 -8.23 -13.79 18.40
CA PHE A 113 -8.38 -12.50 19.06
C PHE A 113 -8.37 -12.63 20.58
N PRO A 114 -7.84 -11.62 21.30
CA PRO A 114 -7.81 -11.60 22.74
C PRO A 114 -9.19 -11.79 23.36
N SER A 115 -9.25 -12.47 24.50
CA SER A 115 -10.49 -12.72 25.25
C SER A 115 -11.17 -11.44 25.76
N LEU A 116 -10.39 -10.35 25.92
CA LEU A 116 -10.90 -9.04 26.33
C LEU A 116 -11.57 -8.26 25.21
N LEU A 117 -11.47 -8.70 23.96
CA LEU A 117 -12.18 -8.06 22.86
C LEU A 117 -13.69 -8.31 23.03
N LYS A 118 -14.50 -7.23 23.06
CA LYS A 118 -15.93 -7.30 23.34
C LYS A 118 -16.70 -8.17 22.36
N SER A 119 -16.31 -8.13 21.08
CA SER A 119 -17.02 -8.80 19.99
C SER A 119 -16.07 -9.48 18.99
N PRO A 120 -15.31 -10.52 19.40
CA PRO A 120 -14.32 -11.17 18.52
C PRO A 120 -14.95 -11.74 17.24
N GLY A 121 -16.17 -12.23 17.31
CA GLY A 121 -16.92 -12.72 16.13
C GLY A 121 -17.28 -11.62 15.15
N THR A 122 -17.73 -10.46 15.64
CA THR A 122 -18.06 -9.28 14.81
C THR A 122 -16.80 -8.78 14.10
N PHE A 123 -15.67 -8.67 14.81
CA PHE A 123 -14.41 -8.26 14.21
C PHE A 123 -13.95 -9.22 13.12
N ARG A 124 -14.00 -10.54 13.37
CA ARG A 124 -13.64 -11.55 12.38
C ARG A 124 -14.53 -11.44 11.13
N ASN A 125 -15.84 -11.41 11.29
CA ASN A 125 -16.77 -11.30 10.17
C ASN A 125 -16.53 -10.01 9.38
N ALA A 126 -16.33 -8.88 10.05
CA ALA A 126 -16.03 -7.62 9.39
C ALA A 126 -14.71 -7.66 8.60
N LEU A 127 -13.67 -8.32 9.13
CA LEU A 127 -12.40 -8.55 8.41
C LEU A 127 -12.60 -9.38 7.15
N GLU A 128 -13.35 -10.48 7.23
CA GLU A 128 -13.61 -11.39 6.12
C GLU A 128 -14.42 -10.70 5.01
N GLU A 129 -15.51 -10.05 5.38
CA GLU A 129 -16.36 -9.33 4.43
C GLU A 129 -15.64 -8.14 3.78
N TYR A 130 -14.89 -7.38 4.58
CA TYR A 130 -14.08 -6.26 4.10
C TYR A 130 -13.00 -6.73 3.12
N THR A 131 -12.25 -7.78 3.47
CA THR A 131 -11.21 -8.34 2.62
C THR A 131 -11.78 -8.83 1.29
N THR A 132 -12.93 -9.50 1.32
CA THR A 132 -13.63 -9.97 0.13
C THR A 132 -14.06 -8.80 -0.76
N SER A 133 -14.67 -7.77 -0.17
CA SER A 133 -15.16 -6.60 -0.90
C SER A 133 -14.01 -5.79 -1.51
N VAL A 134 -12.92 -5.58 -0.76
CA VAL A 134 -11.75 -4.83 -1.24
C VAL A 134 -10.98 -5.62 -2.29
N ARG A 135 -10.87 -6.95 -2.16
CA ARG A 135 -10.29 -7.81 -3.20
C ARG A 135 -11.05 -7.68 -4.51
N LYS A 136 -12.40 -7.75 -4.44
CA LYS A 136 -13.24 -7.57 -5.64
C LYS A 136 -12.99 -6.21 -6.29
N MET A 137 -13.08 -5.12 -5.53
CA MET A 137 -12.80 -3.77 -6.01
C MET A 137 -11.39 -3.67 -6.63
N THR A 138 -10.39 -4.32 -6.02
CA THR A 138 -9.02 -4.36 -6.53
C THR A 138 -8.95 -5.05 -7.89
N CYS A 139 -9.63 -6.18 -8.06
CA CYS A 139 -9.71 -6.88 -9.34
C CYS A 139 -10.39 -6.00 -10.40
N ASP A 140 -11.50 -5.36 -10.07
CA ASP A 140 -12.22 -4.46 -10.97
C ASP A 140 -11.30 -3.30 -11.45
N VAL A 141 -10.54 -2.68 -10.54
CA VAL A 141 -9.55 -1.63 -10.87
C VAL A 141 -8.43 -2.17 -11.76
N LEU A 142 -7.89 -3.36 -11.48
CA LEU A 142 -6.85 -3.99 -12.30
C LEU A 142 -7.36 -4.36 -13.70
N GLU A 143 -8.62 -4.73 -13.85
CA GLU A 143 -9.25 -4.98 -15.14
C GLU A 143 -9.46 -3.67 -15.92
N MET A 144 -9.86 -2.58 -15.26
CA MET A 144 -9.91 -1.26 -15.88
C MET A 144 -8.52 -0.79 -16.36
N ILE A 145 -7.46 -1.03 -15.57
CA ILE A 145 -6.07 -0.77 -15.98
C ILE A 145 -5.72 -1.60 -17.21
N THR A 146 -6.01 -2.90 -17.18
CA THR A 146 -5.70 -3.84 -18.25
C THR A 146 -6.39 -3.45 -19.57
N ASP A 147 -7.68 -3.06 -19.47
CA ASP A 147 -8.45 -2.58 -20.64
C ASP A 147 -7.91 -1.23 -21.15
N GLY A 148 -7.61 -0.29 -20.26
CA GLY A 148 -7.04 1.02 -20.61
C GLY A 148 -5.66 0.93 -21.27
N LEU A 149 -4.88 -0.11 -20.95
CA LEU A 149 -3.61 -0.44 -21.61
C LEU A 149 -3.79 -1.23 -22.91
N GLY A 150 -5.01 -1.63 -23.26
CA GLY A 150 -5.29 -2.45 -24.46
C GLY A 150 -4.86 -3.92 -24.34
N ILE A 151 -4.56 -4.40 -23.14
CA ILE A 151 -4.11 -5.78 -22.89
C ILE A 151 -5.30 -6.75 -22.95
N LYS A 152 -5.11 -7.91 -23.57
CA LYS A 152 -6.11 -8.98 -23.63
C LYS A 152 -5.48 -10.31 -23.17
N PRO A 153 -6.23 -11.14 -22.43
CA PRO A 153 -7.58 -10.90 -21.90
C PRO A 153 -7.59 -9.86 -20.76
N MET A 154 -8.75 -9.25 -20.49
CA MET A 154 -8.89 -8.17 -19.48
C MET A 154 -8.44 -8.59 -18.07
N ASN A 155 -8.58 -9.85 -17.71
CA ASN A 155 -8.17 -10.38 -16.41
C ASN A 155 -6.67 -10.74 -16.32
N THR A 156 -5.84 -10.31 -17.29
CA THR A 156 -4.41 -10.66 -17.33
C THR A 156 -3.69 -10.32 -16.04
N ILE A 157 -3.99 -9.17 -15.43
CA ILE A 157 -3.36 -8.73 -14.18
C ILE A 157 -4.20 -9.17 -12.98
N SER A 158 -5.53 -9.00 -13.02
CA SER A 158 -6.41 -9.30 -11.88
C SER A 158 -6.36 -10.77 -11.44
N LYS A 159 -6.20 -11.71 -12.39
CA LYS A 159 -6.05 -13.14 -12.06
C LYS A 159 -4.88 -13.45 -11.13
N LEU A 160 -3.84 -12.64 -11.13
CA LEU A 160 -2.67 -12.83 -10.26
C LEU A 160 -2.97 -12.61 -8.78
N VAL A 161 -4.05 -11.88 -8.47
CA VAL A 161 -4.44 -11.52 -7.11
C VAL A 161 -5.82 -12.04 -6.71
N SER A 162 -6.55 -12.64 -7.64
CA SER A 162 -7.88 -13.22 -7.38
C SER A 162 -7.84 -14.68 -6.89
N ASP A 163 -6.74 -15.40 -7.12
CA ASP A 163 -6.56 -16.79 -6.70
C ASP A 163 -6.51 -16.92 -5.16
N GLN A 164 -6.94 -18.06 -4.65
CA GLN A 164 -6.89 -18.37 -3.20
C GLN A 164 -5.46 -18.54 -2.68
N ASN A 165 -4.51 -18.91 -3.55
CA ASN A 165 -3.10 -19.11 -3.21
C ASN A 165 -2.26 -17.82 -3.29
N THR A 166 -2.89 -16.64 -3.30
CA THR A 166 -2.16 -15.37 -3.34
C THR A 166 -1.48 -15.05 -2.01
N ASP A 167 -0.37 -14.33 -2.08
CA ASP A 167 0.34 -13.77 -0.92
C ASP A 167 -0.19 -12.37 -0.56
N SER A 168 -1.50 -12.17 -0.73
CA SER A 168 -2.15 -10.92 -0.35
C SER A 168 -2.26 -10.80 1.17
N ILE A 169 -2.08 -9.59 1.69
CA ILE A 169 -2.11 -9.33 3.12
C ILE A 169 -3.02 -8.15 3.45
N LEU A 170 -3.66 -8.20 4.62
CA LEU A 170 -4.38 -7.10 5.22
C LEU A 170 -3.59 -6.57 6.42
N ARG A 171 -3.40 -5.26 6.47
CA ARG A 171 -2.72 -4.57 7.55
C ARG A 171 -3.59 -3.48 8.13
N LEU A 172 -3.85 -3.55 9.42
CA LEU A 172 -4.47 -2.49 10.19
C LEU A 172 -3.36 -1.74 10.93
N ASN A 173 -3.26 -0.43 10.76
CA ASN A 173 -2.30 0.40 11.48
C ASN A 173 -3.03 1.36 12.40
N HIS A 174 -2.45 1.56 13.56
CA HIS A 174 -2.81 2.61 14.49
C HIS A 174 -1.61 3.50 14.79
N TYR A 175 -1.77 4.78 14.56
CA TYR A 175 -0.80 5.82 14.88
C TYR A 175 -1.39 6.64 16.03
N PRO A 176 -0.99 6.37 17.29
CA PRO A 176 -1.52 7.10 18.42
C PRO A 176 -1.09 8.58 18.38
N PRO A 177 -1.81 9.48 19.06
CA PRO A 177 -1.39 10.86 19.21
C PRO A 177 0.06 10.94 19.70
N CYS A 178 0.86 11.83 19.10
CA CYS A 178 2.28 11.96 19.43
C CYS A 178 2.57 13.29 20.14
N PRO A 179 2.63 13.32 21.47
CA PRO A 179 2.88 14.54 22.23
C PRO A 179 4.29 15.11 22.05
N LEU A 180 5.22 14.35 21.45
CA LEU A 180 6.59 14.78 21.16
C LEU A 180 6.67 15.89 20.09
N ILE A 181 5.60 16.08 19.32
CA ILE A 181 5.52 17.13 18.28
C ILE A 181 5.28 18.47 18.98
N ASP A 182 6.22 19.41 18.92
CA ASP A 182 6.11 20.73 19.58
C ASP A 182 5.07 21.63 18.90
N LYS A 183 4.24 22.31 19.69
CA LYS A 183 3.26 23.31 19.22
C LYS A 183 3.89 24.61 18.71
N LYS A 184 5.09 24.95 19.21
CA LYS A 184 5.69 26.28 19.02
C LYS A 184 6.46 26.43 17.72
N THR A 185 6.83 25.34 17.07
CA THR A 185 7.55 25.38 15.80
C THR A 185 6.53 25.29 14.65
N ASN A 186 6.19 26.44 14.06
CA ASN A 186 5.57 26.50 12.73
C ASN A 186 6.53 25.85 11.72
N GLY A 187 6.45 24.54 11.54
CA GLY A 187 7.39 23.74 10.75
C GLY A 187 8.29 22.84 11.61
N GLY A 188 7.95 22.60 12.89
CA GLY A 188 8.69 21.72 13.80
C GLY A 188 8.82 20.28 13.32
N GLU A 189 9.81 19.62 13.88
CA GLU A 189 10.19 18.24 13.56
C GLU A 189 8.99 17.31 13.45
N ASN A 190 8.77 16.75 12.27
CA ASN A 190 7.72 15.78 12.03
C ASN A 190 8.18 14.42 12.55
N VAL A 191 7.39 13.81 13.41
CA VAL A 191 7.63 12.44 13.85
C VAL A 191 7.14 11.47 12.78
N ILE A 192 8.01 10.58 12.35
CA ILE A 192 7.69 9.55 11.38
C ILE A 192 6.80 8.48 12.04
N GLY A 193 5.58 8.33 11.55
CA GLY A 193 4.69 7.22 11.87
C GLY A 193 5.11 5.96 11.13
N PHE A 194 5.30 6.08 9.80
CA PHE A 194 5.83 5.02 8.95
C PHE A 194 6.83 5.62 7.95
N GLY A 195 8.02 5.04 7.88
CA GLY A 195 9.11 5.53 7.04
C GLY A 195 8.78 5.55 5.54
N GLU A 196 9.55 6.33 4.77
CA GLU A 196 9.38 6.38 3.32
C GLU A 196 9.73 5.03 2.66
N HIS A 197 8.87 4.60 1.75
CA HIS A 197 9.01 3.32 1.05
C HIS A 197 8.15 3.29 -0.22
N THR A 198 8.36 2.27 -1.03
CA THR A 198 7.44 1.78 -2.06
C THR A 198 6.79 0.48 -1.60
N ASP A 199 5.65 0.12 -2.15
CA ASP A 199 5.00 -1.15 -1.86
C ASP A 199 5.48 -2.23 -2.83
N PRO A 200 5.94 -3.40 -2.38
CA PRO A 200 6.49 -4.43 -3.26
C PRO A 200 5.43 -5.17 -4.09
N GLN A 201 4.17 -5.21 -3.65
CA GLN A 201 3.07 -5.95 -4.27
C GLN A 201 2.69 -5.39 -5.65
N ILE A 202 1.65 -5.96 -6.29
CA ILE A 202 1.12 -5.46 -7.56
C ILE A 202 0.46 -4.09 -7.35
N ILE A 203 -0.44 -4.01 -6.37
CA ILE A 203 -1.15 -2.77 -6.03
C ILE A 203 -1.55 -2.81 -4.55
N SER A 204 -1.58 -1.65 -3.92
CA SER A 204 -2.06 -1.50 -2.54
C SER A 204 -3.30 -0.64 -2.48
N VAL A 205 -4.21 -1.00 -1.63
CA VAL A 205 -5.49 -0.32 -1.43
C VAL A 205 -5.57 0.17 0.01
N LEU A 206 -5.63 1.46 0.18
CA LEU A 206 -5.61 2.13 1.47
C LEU A 206 -6.91 2.88 1.73
N ARG A 207 -7.42 2.72 2.94
CA ARG A 207 -8.43 3.59 3.53
C ARG A 207 -7.99 4.03 4.92
N SER A 208 -8.32 5.24 5.34
CA SER A 208 -8.05 5.71 6.70
C SER A 208 -9.19 6.56 7.25
N ASN A 209 -9.21 6.74 8.57
CA ASN A 209 -10.07 7.73 9.21
C ASN A 209 -9.70 9.17 8.80
N ASN A 210 -10.49 10.15 9.25
CA ASN A 210 -10.32 11.57 8.91
C ASN A 210 -9.10 12.25 9.57
N THR A 211 -8.05 11.49 9.91
CA THR A 211 -6.81 12.06 10.45
C THR A 211 -5.74 12.09 9.37
N SER A 212 -5.15 13.26 9.15
CA SER A 212 -4.05 13.47 8.21
C SER A 212 -2.78 12.72 8.64
N GLY A 213 -1.85 12.53 7.71
CA GLY A 213 -0.54 11.92 7.98
C GLY A 213 0.11 11.33 6.74
N LEU A 214 -0.68 10.79 5.79
CA LEU A 214 -0.13 10.23 4.55
C LEU A 214 0.46 11.31 3.67
N GLN A 215 1.64 11.05 3.13
CA GLN A 215 2.33 11.88 2.15
C GLN A 215 2.86 10.99 1.02
N ILE A 216 2.82 11.50 -0.21
CA ILE A 216 3.42 10.89 -1.39
C ILE A 216 4.52 11.77 -1.95
N ASN A 217 5.51 11.14 -2.59
CA ASN A 217 6.62 11.83 -3.24
C ASN A 217 6.35 11.97 -4.74
N LEU A 218 6.34 13.19 -5.24
CA LEU A 218 6.16 13.49 -6.67
C LEU A 218 7.45 13.25 -7.46
N THR A 219 7.34 13.30 -8.78
CA THR A 219 8.47 13.11 -9.71
C THR A 219 9.56 14.16 -9.58
N ASP A 220 9.22 15.37 -9.14
CA ASP A 220 10.16 16.45 -8.85
C ASP A 220 10.84 16.32 -7.47
N GLY A 221 10.58 15.22 -6.74
CA GLY A 221 11.11 14.96 -5.40
C GLY A 221 10.37 15.66 -4.28
N SER A 222 9.35 16.48 -4.57
CA SER A 222 8.55 17.13 -3.54
C SER A 222 7.60 16.14 -2.84
N TRP A 223 7.33 16.38 -1.56
CA TRP A 223 6.34 15.63 -0.79
C TRP A 223 5.05 16.41 -0.70
N ILE A 224 3.93 15.77 -1.02
CA ILE A 224 2.60 16.34 -0.84
C ILE A 224 1.79 15.54 0.17
N ALA A 225 1.01 16.27 0.99
CA ALA A 225 0.07 15.64 1.90
C ALA A 225 -1.14 15.15 1.13
N VAL A 226 -1.57 13.92 1.42
CA VAL A 226 -2.83 13.36 0.94
C VAL A 226 -3.94 13.76 1.92
N PRO A 227 -4.93 14.56 1.48
CA PRO A 227 -6.07 14.87 2.34
C PRO A 227 -6.82 13.60 2.74
N PRO A 228 -7.14 13.42 4.02
CA PRO A 228 -7.91 12.28 4.45
C PRO A 228 -9.32 12.34 3.86
N ASP A 229 -9.81 11.19 3.42
CA ASP A 229 -11.17 11.03 2.90
C ASP A 229 -11.69 9.65 3.30
N HIS A 230 -12.59 9.61 4.27
CA HIS A 230 -13.14 8.38 4.83
C HIS A 230 -14.17 7.70 3.92
N SER A 231 -14.64 8.38 2.88
CA SER A 231 -15.62 7.87 1.92
C SER A 231 -14.98 7.25 0.67
N SER A 232 -13.65 7.32 0.55
CA SER A 232 -12.92 6.91 -0.65
C SER A 232 -11.82 5.90 -0.31
N PHE A 233 -11.37 5.17 -1.32
CA PHE A 233 -10.16 4.36 -1.25
C PHE A 233 -9.04 5.02 -2.04
N PHE A 234 -7.81 4.87 -1.55
CA PHE A 234 -6.61 5.30 -2.25
C PHE A 234 -5.84 4.08 -2.73
N PHE A 235 -5.28 4.17 -3.91
CA PHE A 235 -4.51 3.10 -4.55
C PHE A 235 -3.09 3.54 -4.80
N ASN A 236 -2.12 2.67 -4.46
CA ASN A 236 -0.72 2.82 -4.81
C ASN A 236 -0.34 1.75 -5.84
N VAL A 237 0.24 2.16 -6.95
CA VAL A 237 0.96 1.26 -7.84
C VAL A 237 2.13 0.66 -7.07
N GLY A 238 2.26 -0.65 -7.07
CA GLY A 238 3.35 -1.36 -6.41
C GLY A 238 4.52 -1.64 -7.36
N ASP A 239 5.65 -2.05 -6.77
CA ASP A 239 6.89 -2.33 -7.51
C ASP A 239 6.68 -3.41 -8.57
N SER A 240 5.90 -4.46 -8.26
CA SER A 240 5.58 -5.53 -9.23
C SER A 240 4.82 -5.02 -10.44
N LEU A 241 3.86 -4.09 -10.28
CA LEU A 241 3.13 -3.51 -11.40
C LEU A 241 4.02 -2.54 -12.20
N GLN A 242 4.94 -1.83 -11.56
CA GLN A 242 5.97 -1.04 -12.25
C GLN A 242 6.81 -1.93 -13.17
N VAL A 243 7.27 -3.09 -12.68
CA VAL A 243 8.01 -4.05 -13.49
C VAL A 243 7.16 -4.59 -14.64
N MET A 244 5.93 -5.02 -14.37
CA MET A 244 5.02 -5.57 -15.40
C MET A 244 4.73 -4.57 -16.51
N THR A 245 4.71 -3.27 -16.20
CA THR A 245 4.52 -2.19 -17.18
C THR A 245 5.84 -1.62 -17.71
N ASN A 246 6.96 -2.31 -17.47
CA ASN A 246 8.31 -1.91 -17.89
C ASN A 246 8.66 -0.45 -17.52
N GLY A 247 8.28 -0.01 -16.31
CA GLY A 247 8.53 1.34 -15.83
C GLY A 247 7.53 2.41 -16.33
N ARG A 248 6.55 2.05 -17.18
CA ARG A 248 5.51 2.98 -17.63
C ARG A 248 4.66 3.49 -16.47
N PHE A 249 4.33 2.61 -15.52
CA PHE A 249 3.71 2.99 -14.26
C PHE A 249 4.77 3.17 -13.19
N ARG A 250 4.53 4.08 -12.27
CA ARG A 250 5.47 4.42 -11.20
C ARG A 250 4.99 3.86 -9.88
N SER A 251 5.83 3.06 -9.22
CA SER A 251 5.64 2.73 -7.80
C SER A 251 5.97 3.96 -6.95
N VAL A 252 4.95 4.53 -6.31
CA VAL A 252 5.08 5.81 -5.63
C VAL A 252 5.71 5.66 -4.25
N ARG A 253 6.75 6.45 -3.97
CA ARG A 253 7.27 6.57 -2.60
C ARG A 253 6.27 7.32 -1.73
N HIS A 254 5.99 6.75 -0.58
CA HIS A 254 5.07 7.35 0.38
C HIS A 254 5.54 7.14 1.81
N ARG A 255 5.00 7.93 2.72
CA ARG A 255 5.28 7.86 4.16
C ARG A 255 4.09 8.33 4.98
N VAL A 256 4.10 8.04 6.28
CA VAL A 256 3.08 8.53 7.21
C VAL A 256 3.75 9.34 8.32
N LEU A 257 3.26 10.55 8.55
CA LEU A 257 3.61 11.36 9.70
C LEU A 257 2.64 11.11 10.84
N ALA A 258 3.16 11.07 12.06
CA ALA A 258 2.31 11.03 13.25
C ALA A 258 1.56 12.34 13.41
N ASN A 259 0.34 12.27 13.94
CA ASN A 259 -0.42 13.46 14.31
C ASN A 259 -0.24 13.71 15.82
N ARG A 260 -0.18 15.00 16.21
CA ARG A 260 0.03 15.36 17.60
C ARG A 260 -1.16 15.03 18.49
N ASP A 261 -2.36 15.40 18.04
CA ASP A 261 -3.55 15.51 18.88
C ASP A 261 -4.59 14.42 18.56
N LYS A 262 -4.50 13.81 17.37
CA LYS A 262 -5.51 12.86 16.88
C LYS A 262 -4.89 11.52 16.52
N SER A 263 -5.57 10.46 16.92
CA SER A 263 -5.26 9.10 16.48
C SER A 263 -5.57 8.94 14.99
N ARG A 264 -4.67 8.29 14.25
CA ARG A 264 -4.90 7.87 12.88
C ARG A 264 -5.02 6.35 12.82
N VAL A 265 -6.08 5.86 12.21
CA VAL A 265 -6.26 4.44 11.89
C VAL A 265 -6.27 4.28 10.38
N SER A 266 -5.59 3.26 9.87
CA SER A 266 -5.65 2.92 8.45
C SER A 266 -5.71 1.42 8.23
N MET A 267 -6.41 1.03 7.17
CA MET A 267 -6.61 -0.33 6.70
C MET A 267 -6.02 -0.43 5.32
N ILE A 268 -5.06 -1.32 5.12
CA ILE A 268 -4.35 -1.48 3.87
C ILE A 268 -4.47 -2.93 3.42
N TYR A 269 -5.01 -3.13 2.22
CA TYR A 269 -4.98 -4.39 1.51
C TYR A 269 -3.86 -4.34 0.47
N PHE A 270 -2.89 -5.24 0.59
CA PHE A 270 -1.79 -5.39 -0.33
C PHE A 270 -2.07 -6.60 -1.22
N ALA A 271 -2.30 -6.35 -2.50
CA ALA A 271 -2.60 -7.38 -3.48
C ALA A 271 -1.30 -7.97 -4.01
N GLY A 272 -0.86 -9.06 -3.41
CA GLY A 272 0.33 -9.83 -3.80
C GLY A 272 -0.05 -11.07 -4.61
N PRO A 273 0.75 -11.47 -5.62
CA PRO A 273 0.54 -12.70 -6.36
C PRO A 273 0.96 -13.93 -5.54
N SER A 274 0.80 -15.13 -6.09
CA SER A 274 1.34 -16.35 -5.45
C SER A 274 2.87 -16.32 -5.36
N LEU A 275 3.45 -17.02 -4.38
CA LEU A 275 4.91 -17.02 -4.15
C LEU A 275 5.72 -17.48 -5.36
N THR A 276 5.18 -18.37 -6.16
CA THR A 276 5.84 -18.91 -7.37
C THR A 276 5.57 -18.09 -8.63
N GLN A 277 4.72 -17.04 -8.54
CA GLN A 277 4.41 -16.22 -9.70
C GLN A 277 5.65 -15.50 -10.20
N ARG A 278 5.90 -15.60 -11.50
CA ARG A 278 6.93 -14.85 -12.20
C ARG A 278 6.43 -13.44 -12.51
N ILE A 279 7.26 -12.46 -12.22
CA ILE A 279 7.03 -11.04 -12.49
C ILE A 279 8.09 -10.61 -13.50
N ALA A 280 7.62 -10.11 -14.64
CA ALA A 280 8.45 -9.64 -15.74
C ALA A 280 7.69 -8.55 -16.51
N PRO A 281 8.37 -7.74 -17.31
CA PRO A 281 7.71 -6.85 -18.26
C PRO A 281 6.76 -7.60 -19.18
N LEU A 282 5.55 -7.08 -19.36
CA LEU A 282 4.54 -7.65 -20.25
C LEU A 282 4.93 -7.34 -21.71
N THR A 283 5.30 -8.37 -22.47
CA THR A 283 5.79 -8.23 -23.85
C THR A 283 4.80 -7.54 -24.79
N CYS A 284 3.50 -7.65 -24.50
CA CYS A 284 2.45 -6.95 -25.27
C CYS A 284 2.45 -5.41 -25.09
N LEU A 285 3.22 -4.88 -24.16
CA LEU A 285 3.39 -3.44 -23.93
C LEU A 285 4.70 -2.89 -24.50
N MET A 286 5.46 -3.70 -25.22
CA MET A 286 6.78 -3.34 -25.74
C MET A 286 6.87 -3.68 -27.23
N ASP A 287 7.60 -2.85 -27.97
CA ASP A 287 7.86 -3.09 -29.39
C ASP A 287 8.99 -4.11 -29.58
N ASN A 288 9.97 -4.13 -28.68
CA ASN A 288 11.12 -5.02 -28.71
C ASN A 288 11.50 -5.53 -27.31
N GLU A 289 11.95 -6.79 -27.20
CA GLU A 289 12.43 -7.39 -25.93
C GLU A 289 13.73 -6.75 -25.41
N ASP A 290 14.52 -6.15 -26.29
CA ASP A 290 15.78 -5.47 -25.94
C ASP A 290 15.53 -4.17 -25.12
N GLU A 291 14.30 -3.69 -25.06
CA GLU A 291 13.89 -2.51 -24.31
C GLU A 291 13.49 -2.82 -22.86
N MET A 292 13.59 -4.07 -22.42
CA MET A 292 13.25 -4.44 -21.04
C MET A 292 14.17 -3.74 -20.04
N LEU A 293 13.56 -2.99 -19.12
CA LEU A 293 14.27 -2.31 -18.02
C LEU A 293 14.55 -3.22 -16.84
N TYR A 294 13.81 -4.32 -16.72
CA TYR A 294 13.89 -5.21 -15.56
C TYR A 294 14.14 -6.65 -15.98
N GLU A 295 14.89 -7.38 -15.13
CA GLU A 295 15.01 -8.83 -15.20
C GLU A 295 13.76 -9.49 -14.59
N GLU A 296 13.44 -10.68 -15.07
CA GLU A 296 12.38 -11.50 -14.48
C GLU A 296 12.81 -12.03 -13.11
N PHE A 297 11.87 -12.07 -12.16
CA PHE A 297 12.02 -12.69 -10.85
C PHE A 297 10.75 -13.40 -10.41
N THR A 298 10.83 -14.32 -9.45
CA THR A 298 9.66 -14.84 -8.76
C THR A 298 9.22 -13.87 -7.65
N TRP A 299 7.90 -13.82 -7.37
CA TRP A 299 7.41 -13.01 -6.25
C TRP A 299 8.11 -13.36 -4.92
N SER A 300 8.40 -14.64 -4.68
CA SER A 300 9.12 -15.08 -3.49
C SER A 300 10.52 -14.46 -3.38
N GLU A 301 11.28 -14.41 -4.49
CA GLU A 301 12.61 -13.78 -4.51
C GLU A 301 12.51 -12.28 -4.20
N TYR A 302 11.61 -11.58 -4.88
CA TYR A 302 11.43 -10.15 -4.66
C TYR A 302 10.94 -9.82 -3.25
N ARG A 303 9.92 -10.52 -2.77
CA ARG A 303 9.40 -10.37 -1.42
C ARG A 303 10.47 -10.56 -0.36
N ASN A 304 11.29 -11.62 -0.47
CA ASN A 304 12.37 -11.88 0.47
C ASN A 304 13.43 -10.77 0.44
N SER A 305 13.80 -10.29 -0.75
CA SER A 305 14.69 -9.16 -0.90
C SER A 305 14.12 -7.90 -0.26
N ALA A 306 12.86 -7.57 -0.56
CA ALA A 306 12.19 -6.39 -0.02
C ALA A 306 12.08 -6.40 1.51
N TYR A 307 11.85 -7.56 2.11
CA TYR A 307 11.74 -7.68 3.56
C TYR A 307 13.11 -7.64 4.27
N ASN A 308 14.19 -7.96 3.57
CA ASN A 308 15.56 -7.88 4.09
C ASN A 308 16.25 -6.53 3.78
N SER A 309 15.62 -5.66 2.98
CA SER A 309 16.11 -4.31 2.68
C SER A 309 15.52 -3.29 3.65
N ARG A 310 16.14 -2.11 3.78
CA ARG A 310 15.53 -0.99 4.49
C ARG A 310 14.35 -0.43 3.71
N LEU A 311 13.41 0.19 4.40
CA LEU A 311 12.25 0.81 3.77
C LEU A 311 12.63 1.83 2.68
N SER A 312 13.67 2.64 2.95
CA SER A 312 14.13 3.70 2.05
C SER A 312 14.94 3.22 0.85
N ASP A 313 15.36 1.96 0.81
CA ASP A 313 16.20 1.42 -0.27
C ASP A 313 15.42 1.36 -1.60
N ASN A 314 16.15 1.54 -2.72
CA ASN A 314 15.62 1.20 -4.04
C ASN A 314 15.67 -0.33 -4.23
N ARG A 315 14.56 -0.99 -3.91
CA ARG A 315 14.47 -2.45 -3.89
C ARG A 315 14.49 -3.07 -5.29
N LEU A 316 14.06 -2.32 -6.32
CA LEU A 316 14.07 -2.78 -7.71
C LEU A 316 15.47 -2.72 -8.33
N GLN A 317 16.41 -1.93 -7.79
CA GLN A 317 17.71 -1.70 -8.39
C GLN A 317 18.49 -2.99 -8.74
N GLN A 318 18.36 -4.03 -7.92
CA GLN A 318 19.03 -5.30 -8.17
C GLN A 318 18.40 -6.13 -9.32
N PHE A 319 17.20 -5.77 -9.75
CA PHE A 319 16.48 -6.40 -10.85
C PHE A 319 16.41 -5.50 -12.09
N GLU A 320 17.05 -4.32 -12.04
CA GLU A 320 17.20 -3.47 -13.22
C GLU A 320 18.25 -4.07 -14.16
N ARG A 321 17.93 -4.14 -15.46
CA ARG A 321 18.90 -4.54 -16.49
C ARG A 321 20.02 -3.52 -16.57
N LYS A 322 21.25 -4.02 -16.53
CA LYS A 322 22.43 -3.18 -16.80
C LYS A 322 22.44 -2.83 -18.28
N THR A 323 22.25 -1.56 -18.61
CA THR A 323 22.51 -1.05 -19.95
C THR A 323 23.99 -1.34 -20.27
N THR A 324 24.24 -2.29 -21.17
CA THR A 324 25.56 -2.46 -21.79
C THR A 324 25.81 -1.22 -22.64
N ASN A 325 26.51 -0.23 -22.07
CA ASN A 325 27.12 0.82 -22.87
C ASN A 325 28.16 0.14 -23.79
N ASN A 326 27.74 -0.24 -24.99
CA ASN A 326 28.65 -0.55 -26.10
C ASN A 326 29.32 0.75 -26.59
N ASN A 327 30.08 1.41 -25.72
CA ASN A 327 31.16 2.29 -26.15
C ASN A 327 32.40 1.45 -26.36
N THR A 328 32.40 0.59 -27.38
CA THR A 328 33.64 0.18 -28.04
C THR A 328 34.15 1.39 -28.82
N LEU A 329 35.03 2.15 -28.19
CA LEU A 329 35.96 3.03 -28.86
C LEU A 329 36.64 2.20 -29.99
N PHE A 330 36.34 2.55 -31.22
CA PHE A 330 37.21 2.21 -32.32
C PHE A 330 38.38 3.17 -32.24
N ASP A 331 39.53 2.64 -31.82
CA ASP A 331 40.84 3.21 -32.12
C ASP A 331 41.21 2.96 -33.58
#